data_34b63b8b038875963e98baad0d2ce5a0
#
_entry.id   34b63b8b038875963e98baad0d2ce5a0
#
_cell.length_a   1.000
_cell.length_b   1.000
_cell.length_c   1.000
_cell.angle_alpha   90.00
_cell.angle_beta   90.00
_cell.angle_gamma   90.00
#
_symmetry.space_group_name_H-M   'P 1'
#
loop_
_entity.id
_entity.type
_entity.pdbx_description
1 polymer ?
#
loop_
_entity_poly.entity_id
_entity_poly.type
_entity_poly.pdbx_seq_one_letter_code
_entity_poly.pdbx_strand_id
1 'polypeptide(L)'
;LFFLYLLNPIFWHNPLEFINSIKWMAKYQQDVCTLTLGDCMRSLNLPSNYYFIWLFFKLPILIIFGYLLFPVIEKKIISNKDQFKSVSYLTILISPIVIILTFIFKGVAVYDEIRHVMFILPMIFIVSLFNIYLFNSRFFYLCAVPVVLFLMLENLSIKPYQYTWMN
;
A
#
# COMPACT_ATOMS: atom_id res chain seq x y z
N LEU A 1 -20.00 7.56 6.71
CA LEU A 1 -20.77 8.52 5.92
C LEU A 1 -21.51 9.54 6.80
N PHE A 2 -22.23 9.11 7.85
CA PHE A 2 -22.96 10.01 8.75
C PHE A 2 -22.07 11.09 9.39
N PHE A 3 -20.92 10.72 9.93
CA PHE A 3 -19.96 11.68 10.51
C PHE A 3 -19.39 12.65 9.45
N LEU A 4 -19.13 12.18 8.25
CA LEU A 4 -18.66 13.06 7.15
C LEU A 4 -19.70 14.09 6.76
N TYR A 5 -20.97 13.72 6.73
CA TYR A 5 -22.07 14.64 6.52
C TYR A 5 -22.19 15.68 7.63
N LEU A 6 -22.09 15.24 8.90
CA LEU A 6 -22.16 16.09 10.08
C LEU A 6 -21.04 17.13 10.15
N LEU A 7 -19.83 16.76 9.70
CA LEU A 7 -18.67 17.64 9.70
C LEU A 7 -18.63 18.63 8.51
N ASN A 8 -19.54 18.49 7.55
CA ASN A 8 -19.59 19.36 6.37
C ASN A 8 -20.90 20.13 6.31
N PRO A 9 -20.99 21.29 7.00
CA PRO A 9 -22.23 22.09 7.10
C PRO A 9 -22.76 22.57 5.74
N ILE A 10 -21.93 22.62 4.70
CA ILE A 10 -22.33 23.01 3.34
C ILE A 10 -23.42 22.11 2.77
N PHE A 11 -23.49 20.84 3.21
CA PHE A 11 -24.48 19.87 2.74
C PHE A 11 -25.76 19.81 3.60
N TRP A 12 -25.85 20.56 4.70
CA TRP A 12 -27.01 20.49 5.60
C TRP A 12 -28.28 21.03 4.96
N HIS A 13 -28.13 22.00 4.05
CA HIS A 13 -29.29 22.56 3.33
C HIS A 13 -29.82 21.63 2.24
N ASN A 14 -28.97 20.76 1.67
CA ASN A 14 -29.36 19.81 0.65
C ASN A 14 -28.63 18.47 0.79
N PRO A 15 -29.17 17.51 1.55
CA PRO A 15 -28.56 16.20 1.74
C PRO A 15 -28.32 15.41 0.46
N LEU A 16 -29.13 15.64 -0.59
CA LEU A 16 -28.97 14.98 -1.89
C LEU A 16 -27.68 15.39 -2.59
N GLU A 17 -27.22 16.63 -2.41
CA GLU A 17 -25.95 17.10 -2.96
C GLU A 17 -24.77 16.37 -2.35
N PHE A 18 -24.82 15.99 -1.06
CA PHE A 18 -23.80 15.18 -0.45
C PHE A 18 -23.66 13.81 -1.14
N ILE A 19 -24.80 13.13 -1.38
CA ILE A 19 -24.82 11.84 -2.09
C ILE A 19 -24.35 11.99 -3.53
N ASN A 20 -24.78 13.06 -4.21
CA ASN A 20 -24.36 13.33 -5.58
C ASN A 20 -22.87 13.65 -5.67
N SER A 21 -22.32 14.40 -4.72
CA SER A 21 -20.90 14.71 -4.64
C SER A 21 -20.06 13.43 -4.48
N ILE A 22 -20.49 12.49 -3.64
CA ILE A 22 -19.81 11.19 -3.48
C ILE A 22 -19.86 10.40 -4.79
N LYS A 23 -21.04 10.35 -5.46
CA LYS A 23 -21.17 9.68 -6.77
C LYS A 23 -20.29 10.32 -7.84
N TRP A 24 -20.21 11.64 -7.82
CA TRP A 24 -19.38 12.39 -8.77
C TRP A 24 -17.89 12.12 -8.51
N MET A 25 -17.44 12.18 -7.26
CA MET A 25 -16.05 11.85 -6.88
C MET A 25 -15.68 10.42 -7.24
N ALA A 26 -16.60 9.46 -7.06
CA ALA A 26 -16.36 8.06 -7.43
C ALA A 26 -16.20 7.84 -8.94
N LYS A 27 -16.73 8.75 -9.77
CA LYS A 27 -16.60 8.73 -11.25
C LYS A 27 -15.51 9.66 -11.76
N TYR A 28 -15.00 10.53 -10.90
CA TYR A 28 -14.01 11.52 -11.30
C TYR A 28 -12.70 10.81 -11.63
N GLN A 29 -12.31 10.94 -12.89
CA GLN A 29 -11.04 10.44 -13.39
C GLN A 29 -10.31 11.60 -14.06
N GLN A 30 -9.14 11.90 -13.58
CA GLN A 30 -8.30 12.96 -14.12
C GLN A 30 -7.24 12.35 -15.04
N ASP A 31 -7.23 12.77 -16.30
CA ASP A 31 -6.18 12.35 -17.24
C ASP A 31 -4.94 13.22 -17.05
N VAL A 32 -4.01 12.70 -16.25
CA VAL A 32 -2.76 13.36 -15.92
C VAL A 32 -1.61 12.53 -16.46
N CYS A 33 -0.57 13.21 -16.93
CA CYS A 33 0.70 12.56 -17.27
C CYS A 33 1.43 12.16 -15.98
N THR A 34 1.69 10.86 -15.81
CA THR A 34 2.55 10.32 -14.77
C THR A 34 3.88 9.89 -15.37
N LEU A 35 4.96 10.49 -14.88
CA LEU A 35 6.29 10.11 -15.31
C LEU A 35 6.67 8.76 -14.67
N THR A 36 6.89 7.73 -15.50
CA THR A 36 7.26 6.39 -15.02
C THR A 36 8.36 5.84 -15.92
N LEU A 37 9.51 5.50 -15.33
CA LEU A 37 10.70 5.00 -16.04
C LEU A 37 11.19 5.91 -17.18
N GLY A 38 10.97 7.23 -17.07
CA GLY A 38 11.36 8.21 -18.08
C GLY A 38 10.28 8.52 -19.11
N ASP A 39 9.19 7.77 -19.15
CA ASP A 39 8.08 7.97 -20.08
C ASP A 39 6.88 8.63 -19.39
N CYS A 40 6.20 9.50 -20.16
CA CYS A 40 4.94 10.09 -19.75
C CYS A 40 3.79 9.14 -20.07
N MET A 41 3.23 8.52 -19.03
CA MET A 41 2.07 7.62 -19.16
C MET A 41 0.79 8.36 -18.74
N ARG A 42 -0.26 8.25 -19.53
CA ARG A 42 -1.56 8.84 -19.17
C ARG A 42 -2.26 8.00 -18.12
N SER A 43 -2.78 8.62 -17.08
CA SER A 43 -3.41 7.95 -15.93
C SER A 43 -4.61 7.07 -16.30
N LEU A 44 -5.29 7.36 -17.41
CA LEU A 44 -6.40 6.55 -17.93
C LEU A 44 -5.95 5.26 -18.64
N ASN A 45 -4.71 5.21 -19.13
CA ASN A 45 -4.18 4.11 -19.95
C ASN A 45 -2.90 3.52 -19.34
N LEU A 46 -2.89 3.33 -18.04
CA LEU A 46 -1.74 2.78 -17.33
C LEU A 46 -1.55 1.29 -17.65
N PRO A 47 -0.32 0.84 -17.89
CA PRO A 47 -0.03 -0.58 -18.05
C PRO A 47 -0.24 -1.33 -16.74
N SER A 48 -0.62 -2.61 -16.82
CA SER A 48 -0.91 -3.44 -15.65
C SER A 48 0.27 -3.59 -14.68
N ASN A 49 1.51 -3.42 -15.18
CA ASN A 49 2.73 -3.49 -14.37
C ASN A 49 3.04 -2.19 -13.60
N TYR A 50 2.32 -1.10 -13.84
CA TYR A 50 2.53 0.20 -13.18
C TYR A 50 2.64 0.09 -11.65
N TYR A 51 1.68 -0.59 -11.03
CA TYR A 51 1.64 -0.76 -9.56
C TYR A 51 2.85 -1.54 -9.03
N PHE A 52 3.26 -2.59 -9.74
CA PHE A 52 4.39 -3.43 -9.34
C PHE A 52 5.71 -2.68 -9.46
N ILE A 53 5.88 -1.86 -10.51
CA ILE A 53 7.05 -1.01 -10.70
C ILE A 53 7.18 -0.05 -9.51
N TRP A 54 6.13 0.69 -9.20
CA TRP A 54 6.19 1.67 -8.12
C TRP A 54 6.29 1.05 -6.73
N LEU A 55 5.67 -0.11 -6.48
CA LEU A 55 5.87 -0.84 -5.23
C LEU A 55 7.33 -1.30 -5.09
N PHE A 56 7.95 -1.76 -6.17
CA PHE A 56 9.34 -2.15 -6.15
C PHE A 56 10.29 -0.99 -5.82
N PHE A 57 10.05 0.20 -6.38
CA PHE A 57 10.88 1.37 -6.12
C PHE A 57 10.59 2.06 -4.78
N LYS A 58 9.39 1.91 -4.23
CA LYS A 58 8.99 2.58 -2.99
C LYS A 58 9.12 1.70 -1.74
N LEU A 59 9.16 0.39 -1.90
CA LEU A 59 9.33 -0.52 -0.77
C LEU A 59 10.80 -0.87 -0.56
N PRO A 60 11.31 -0.80 0.69
CA PRO A 60 12.63 -1.31 1.01
C PRO A 60 12.77 -2.78 0.58
N ILE A 61 13.91 -3.13 -0.02
CA ILE A 61 14.18 -4.49 -0.52
C ILE A 61 13.95 -5.55 0.55
N LEU A 62 14.28 -5.25 1.80
CA LEU A 62 14.03 -6.14 2.94
C LEU A 62 12.54 -6.45 3.12
N ILE A 63 11.67 -5.48 2.88
CA ILE A 63 10.21 -5.65 2.98
C ILE A 63 9.71 -6.52 1.84
N ILE A 64 10.19 -6.29 0.62
CA ILE A 64 9.86 -7.12 -0.54
C ILE A 64 10.28 -8.57 -0.28
N PHE A 65 11.52 -8.77 0.16
CA PHE A 65 12.02 -10.09 0.52
C PHE A 65 11.18 -10.77 1.62
N GLY A 66 10.86 -10.04 2.69
CA GLY A 66 10.03 -10.55 3.78
C GLY A 66 8.63 -10.98 3.30
N TYR A 67 8.03 -10.20 2.39
CA TYR A 67 6.73 -10.57 1.82
C TYR A 67 6.83 -11.86 1.00
N LEU A 68 7.87 -12.00 0.18
CA LEU A 68 8.11 -13.19 -0.65
C LEU A 68 8.52 -14.44 0.13
N LEU A 69 8.88 -14.32 1.42
CA LEU A 69 9.13 -15.48 2.30
C LEU A 69 7.86 -16.26 2.68
N PHE A 70 6.68 -15.75 2.33
CA PHE A 70 5.40 -16.39 2.64
C PHE A 70 5.39 -17.92 2.37
N PRO A 71 5.81 -18.47 1.21
CA PRO A 71 5.70 -19.90 0.95
C PRO A 71 6.53 -20.77 1.90
N VAL A 72 7.61 -20.21 2.45
CA VAL A 72 8.48 -20.89 3.42
C VAL A 72 7.85 -20.91 4.82
N ILE A 73 7.14 -19.84 5.15
CA ILE A 73 6.56 -19.62 6.49
C ILE A 73 5.14 -20.20 6.62
N GLU A 74 4.42 -20.33 5.50
CA GLU A 74 3.05 -20.83 5.45
C GLU A 74 2.85 -22.11 6.25
N LYS A 75 3.76 -23.09 6.07
CA LYS A 75 3.69 -24.37 6.79
C LYS A 75 3.74 -24.22 8.31
N LYS A 76 4.51 -23.25 8.80
CA LYS A 76 4.61 -22.96 10.25
C LYS A 76 3.31 -22.32 10.78
N ILE A 77 2.66 -21.48 9.97
CA ILE A 77 1.46 -20.73 10.38
C ILE A 77 0.22 -21.61 10.30
N ILE A 78 0.04 -22.34 9.19
CA ILE A 78 -1.15 -23.19 8.97
C ILE A 78 -1.13 -24.41 9.90
N SER A 79 0.06 -24.94 10.20
CA SER A 79 0.22 -26.03 11.18
C SER A 79 -0.11 -25.63 12.63
N ASN A 80 -0.25 -24.36 12.91
CA ASN A 80 -0.64 -23.88 14.22
C ASN A 80 -2.14 -24.17 14.44
N LYS A 81 -2.49 -24.81 15.57
CA LYS A 81 -3.87 -25.16 15.93
C LYS A 81 -4.80 -23.93 16.12
N ASP A 82 -4.25 -22.74 16.12
CA ASP A 82 -4.97 -21.49 16.29
C ASP A 82 -5.48 -20.98 14.92
N GLN A 83 -6.66 -21.44 14.53
CA GLN A 83 -7.30 -21.07 13.27
C GLN A 83 -7.47 -19.57 13.11
N PHE A 84 -7.77 -18.84 14.19
CA PHE A 84 -7.98 -17.39 14.12
C PHE A 84 -6.69 -16.66 13.67
N LYS A 85 -5.54 -17.04 14.21
CA LYS A 85 -4.26 -16.46 13.79
C LYS A 85 -3.92 -16.76 12.33
N SER A 86 -4.16 -18.00 11.90
CA SER A 86 -3.92 -18.41 10.52
C SER A 86 -4.81 -17.66 9.54
N VAL A 87 -6.10 -17.53 9.82
CA VAL A 87 -7.05 -16.78 8.98
C VAL A 87 -6.70 -15.30 8.92
N SER A 88 -6.43 -14.67 10.07
CA SER A 88 -6.05 -13.26 10.13
C SER A 88 -4.78 -12.96 9.34
N TYR A 89 -3.77 -13.81 9.46
CA TYR A 89 -2.54 -13.70 8.69
C TYR A 89 -2.78 -13.79 7.19
N LEU A 90 -3.51 -14.82 6.73
CA LEU A 90 -3.82 -15.00 5.31
C LEU A 90 -4.65 -13.84 4.76
N THR A 91 -5.58 -13.32 5.53
CA THR A 91 -6.37 -12.15 5.14
C THR A 91 -5.48 -10.94 4.88
N ILE A 92 -4.57 -10.62 5.81
CA ILE A 92 -3.66 -9.47 5.66
C ILE A 92 -2.66 -9.70 4.51
N LEU A 93 -2.20 -10.94 4.31
CA LEU A 93 -1.32 -11.32 3.21
C LEU A 93 -1.97 -11.14 1.84
N ILE A 94 -3.20 -11.61 1.69
CA ILE A 94 -3.89 -11.65 0.38
C ILE A 94 -4.50 -10.28 0.03
N SER A 95 -4.93 -9.50 1.02
CA SER A 95 -5.62 -8.22 0.81
C SER A 95 -4.89 -7.26 -0.15
N PRO A 96 -3.58 -6.98 -0.02
CA PRO A 96 -2.87 -6.09 -0.93
C PRO A 96 -2.93 -6.57 -2.38
N ILE A 97 -2.79 -7.88 -2.59
CA ILE A 97 -2.82 -8.50 -3.92
C ILE A 97 -4.20 -8.32 -4.55
N VAL A 98 -5.27 -8.65 -3.80
CA VAL A 98 -6.67 -8.52 -4.27
C VAL A 98 -6.99 -7.07 -4.59
N ILE A 99 -6.56 -6.13 -3.77
CA ILE A 99 -6.79 -4.69 -4.01
C ILE A 99 -6.11 -4.24 -5.29
N ILE A 100 -4.81 -4.56 -5.49
CA ILE A 100 -4.07 -4.20 -6.70
C ILE A 100 -4.73 -4.81 -7.93
N LEU A 101 -5.06 -6.11 -7.89
CA LEU A 101 -5.75 -6.76 -8.99
C LEU A 101 -7.11 -6.09 -9.31
N THR A 102 -7.86 -5.70 -8.27
CA THR A 102 -9.13 -4.99 -8.47
C THR A 102 -8.92 -3.66 -9.19
N PHE A 103 -7.89 -2.90 -8.82
CA PHE A 103 -7.56 -1.63 -9.51
C PHE A 103 -7.18 -1.87 -10.97
N ILE A 104 -6.37 -2.89 -11.24
CA ILE A 104 -5.97 -3.28 -12.61
C ILE A 104 -7.20 -3.68 -13.43
N PHE A 105 -8.05 -4.59 -12.92
CA PHE A 105 -9.22 -5.07 -13.65
C PHE A 105 -10.30 -4.00 -13.87
N LYS A 106 -10.41 -3.05 -12.96
CA LYS A 106 -11.35 -1.93 -13.09
C LYS A 106 -10.81 -0.79 -13.93
N GLY A 107 -9.54 -0.82 -14.33
CA GLY A 107 -8.91 0.28 -15.06
C GLY A 107 -8.99 1.60 -14.29
N VAL A 108 -8.77 1.56 -12.98
CA VAL A 108 -8.87 2.76 -12.15
C VAL A 108 -7.74 3.71 -12.53
N ALA A 109 -8.09 4.94 -12.92
CA ALA A 109 -7.11 5.98 -13.19
C ALA A 109 -6.36 6.34 -11.90
N VAL A 110 -5.06 6.08 -11.88
CA VAL A 110 -4.18 6.46 -10.78
C VAL A 110 -3.08 7.38 -11.31
N TYR A 111 -2.63 8.26 -10.46
CA TYR A 111 -1.53 9.18 -10.71
C TYR A 111 -0.75 9.35 -9.42
N ASP A 112 0.38 10.04 -9.48
CA ASP A 112 1.26 10.21 -8.32
C ASP A 112 1.71 8.87 -7.70
N GLU A 113 2.28 7.99 -8.54
CA GLU A 113 2.91 6.74 -8.10
C GLU A 113 1.92 5.80 -7.38
N ILE A 114 2.21 5.43 -6.12
CA ILE A 114 1.37 4.54 -5.30
C ILE A 114 0.45 5.28 -4.33
N ARG A 115 0.31 6.59 -4.44
CA ARG A 115 -0.44 7.42 -3.49
C ARG A 115 -1.87 6.91 -3.26
N HIS A 116 -2.55 6.48 -4.33
CA HIS A 116 -3.91 5.97 -4.25
C HIS A 116 -4.05 4.60 -3.55
N VAL A 117 -2.94 3.88 -3.44
CA VAL A 117 -2.89 2.55 -2.81
C VAL A 117 -2.00 2.51 -1.56
N MET A 118 -1.61 3.68 -1.02
CA MET A 118 -0.74 3.75 0.17
C MET A 118 -1.28 2.96 1.37
N PHE A 119 -2.58 2.81 1.48
CA PHE A 119 -3.21 2.06 2.58
C PHE A 119 -2.88 0.56 2.57
N ILE A 120 -2.35 0.00 1.48
CA ILE A 120 -1.88 -1.39 1.44
C ILE A 120 -0.47 -1.54 2.04
N LEU A 121 0.32 -0.45 2.10
CA LEU A 121 1.71 -0.51 2.59
C LEU A 121 1.80 -1.05 4.01
N PRO A 122 1.01 -0.58 5.00
CA PRO A 122 1.04 -1.13 6.35
C PRO A 122 0.81 -2.65 6.38
N MET A 123 -0.08 -3.17 5.52
CA MET A 123 -0.35 -4.61 5.44
C MET A 123 0.88 -5.37 4.94
N ILE A 124 1.52 -4.87 3.88
CA ILE A 124 2.76 -5.46 3.34
C ILE A 124 3.87 -5.43 4.40
N PHE A 125 4.05 -4.31 5.10
CA PHE A 125 5.05 -4.17 6.16
C PHE A 125 4.83 -5.17 7.29
N ILE A 126 3.60 -5.27 7.82
CA ILE A 126 3.26 -6.19 8.91
C ILE A 126 3.58 -7.63 8.53
N VAL A 127 3.11 -8.07 7.36
CA VAL A 127 3.36 -9.44 6.88
C VAL A 127 4.84 -9.70 6.68
N SER A 128 5.55 -8.77 6.05
CA SER A 128 6.98 -8.90 5.76
C SER A 128 7.82 -9.02 7.03
N LEU A 129 7.61 -8.12 7.98
CA LEU A 129 8.34 -8.13 9.25
C LEU A 129 8.03 -9.39 10.06
N PHE A 130 6.77 -9.82 10.06
CA PHE A 130 6.36 -11.04 10.73
C PHE A 130 7.01 -12.29 10.11
N ASN A 131 7.06 -12.35 8.77
CA ASN A 131 7.71 -13.45 8.05
C ASN A 131 9.20 -13.52 8.34
N ILE A 132 9.92 -12.39 8.31
CA ILE A 132 11.33 -12.33 8.62
C ILE A 132 11.58 -12.78 10.06
N TYR A 133 10.75 -12.33 11.01
CA TYR A 133 10.84 -12.73 12.42
C TYR A 133 10.65 -14.24 12.60
N LEU A 134 9.64 -14.83 11.95
CA LEU A 134 9.40 -16.28 12.00
C LEU A 134 10.44 -17.11 11.27
N PHE A 135 11.07 -16.56 10.22
CA PHE A 135 12.16 -17.21 9.52
C PHE A 135 13.40 -17.32 10.43
N ASN A 136 13.86 -16.19 10.95
CA ASN A 136 14.97 -16.15 11.90
C ASN A 136 14.90 -14.85 12.74
N SER A 137 14.61 -14.98 14.03
CA SER A 137 14.50 -13.84 14.93
C SER A 137 15.83 -13.07 15.09
N ARG A 138 16.97 -13.75 15.09
CA ARG A 138 18.29 -13.09 15.19
C ARG A 138 18.55 -12.24 13.93
N PHE A 139 18.27 -12.79 12.77
CA PHE A 139 18.38 -12.07 11.51
C PHE A 139 17.43 -10.85 11.47
N PHE A 140 16.21 -11.01 11.98
CA PHE A 140 15.26 -9.90 12.10
C PHE A 140 15.86 -8.72 12.89
N TYR A 141 16.37 -8.95 14.10
CA TYR A 141 16.94 -7.87 14.91
C TYR A 141 18.22 -7.28 14.29
N LEU A 142 19.05 -8.12 13.68
CA LEU A 142 20.28 -7.68 13.00
C LEU A 142 19.97 -6.72 11.83
N CYS A 143 18.89 -6.95 11.10
CA CYS A 143 18.49 -6.11 9.96
C CYS A 143 17.58 -4.94 10.36
N ALA A 144 16.67 -5.14 11.31
CA ALA A 144 15.68 -4.13 11.66
C ALA A 144 16.32 -2.89 12.30
N VAL A 145 17.29 -3.06 13.19
CA VAL A 145 17.94 -1.94 13.89
C VAL A 145 18.67 -1.02 12.91
N PRO A 146 19.59 -1.51 12.04
CA PRO A 146 20.25 -0.65 11.05
C PRO A 146 19.27 0.01 10.07
N VAL A 147 18.25 -0.72 9.61
CA VAL A 147 17.24 -0.18 8.67
C VAL A 147 16.45 0.95 9.32
N VAL A 148 15.99 0.79 10.55
CA VAL A 148 15.27 1.85 11.27
C VAL A 148 16.18 3.07 11.48
N LEU A 149 17.43 2.88 11.89
CA LEU A 149 18.37 3.98 12.04
C LEU A 149 18.64 4.69 10.71
N PHE A 150 18.86 3.95 9.65
CA PHE A 150 19.03 4.50 8.29
C PHE A 150 17.82 5.32 7.86
N LEU A 151 16.62 4.78 7.98
CA LEU A 151 15.39 5.48 7.62
C LEU A 151 15.16 6.75 8.47
N MET A 152 15.52 6.73 9.75
CA MET A 152 15.46 7.91 10.61
C MET A 152 16.42 9.00 10.13
N LEU A 153 17.66 8.64 9.83
CA LEU A 153 18.66 9.58 9.33
C LEU A 153 18.27 10.17 7.97
N GLU A 154 17.83 9.32 7.04
CA GLU A 154 17.32 9.75 5.74
C GLU A 154 16.14 10.70 5.86
N ASN A 155 15.13 10.37 6.67
CA ASN A 155 13.99 11.26 6.90
C ASN A 155 14.39 12.62 7.49
N LEU A 156 15.42 12.66 8.31
CA LEU A 156 15.94 13.91 8.86
C LEU A 156 16.67 14.74 7.79
N SER A 157 17.40 14.08 6.88
CA SER A 157 18.15 14.75 5.80
C SER A 157 17.24 15.31 4.69
N ILE A 158 16.12 14.63 4.41
CA ILE A 158 15.19 14.99 3.31
C ILE A 158 14.15 16.05 3.75
N LYS A 159 14.12 16.46 5.02
CA LYS A 159 13.16 17.50 5.45
C LYS A 159 13.23 18.76 4.58
N PRO A 160 12.07 19.30 4.12
CA PRO A 160 10.67 18.89 4.35
C PRO A 160 10.10 17.92 3.30
N TYR A 161 10.92 17.29 2.47
CA TYR A 161 10.50 16.51 1.28
C TYR A 161 10.47 15.00 1.51
N GLN A 162 10.09 14.54 2.70
CA GLN A 162 10.09 13.11 3.07
C GLN A 162 9.24 12.23 2.16
N TYR A 163 8.23 12.78 1.49
CA TYR A 163 7.38 12.03 0.56
C TYR A 163 8.06 11.67 -0.77
N THR A 164 9.23 12.27 -1.06
CA THR A 164 9.98 12.00 -2.30
C THR A 164 10.96 10.84 -2.16
N TRP A 165 11.06 10.22 -0.98
CA TRP A 165 12.00 9.14 -0.74
C TRP A 165 11.73 7.94 -1.67
N MET A 166 12.80 7.41 -2.26
CA MET A 166 12.82 6.22 -3.10
C MET A 166 13.99 5.30 -2.70
N ASN A 167 13.87 4.04 -3.04
CA ASN A 167 14.98 3.08 -2.93
C ASN A 167 16.09 3.42 -3.92
#